data_1a59c51e654cf7e2de1cc008e98e8a9f
#
_entry.id   1a59c51e654cf7e2de1cc008e98e8a9f
#
_cell.length_a   1.000
_cell.length_b   1.000
_cell.length_c   1.000
_cell.angle_alpha   90.00
_cell.angle_beta   90.00
_cell.angle_gamma   90.00
#
_symmetry.space_group_name_H-M   'P 1'
#
loop_
_entity.id
_entity.type
_entity.pdbx_description
1 polymer ?
#
loop_
_entity_poly.entity_id
_entity_poly.type
_entity_poly.pdbx_seq_one_letter_code
_entity_poly.pdbx_strand_id
1 'polypeptide(L)' 'CNEYSVENPSTVETITFSYTDCNDQAQTVSIFPTSVVIVCMKSFTKPQPVNVQFYSCGCSS' A
#
# COMPACT_ATOMS: atom_id res chain seq x y z
N CYS A 1 8.23 10.79 -2.92
CA CYS A 1 7.83 9.39 -2.92
C CYS A 1 8.46 8.68 -1.73
N ASN A 2 7.66 7.96 -0.94
CA ASN A 2 8.11 7.32 0.28
C ASN A 2 7.65 5.87 0.34
N GLU A 3 8.28 5.10 1.22
CA GLU A 3 7.83 3.76 1.53
C GLU A 3 6.72 3.82 2.58
N TYR A 4 5.68 3.01 2.37
CA TYR A 4 4.58 2.89 3.31
C TYR A 4 4.33 1.42 3.62
N SER A 5 3.95 1.13 4.86
CA SER A 5 3.50 -0.20 5.21
C SER A 5 1.97 -0.22 5.08
N VAL A 6 1.48 -1.23 4.36
CA VAL A 6 0.05 -1.39 4.12
C VAL A 6 -0.36 -2.74 4.69
N GLU A 7 -1.26 -2.70 5.65
CA GLU A 7 -1.69 -3.89 6.37
C GLU A 7 -3.13 -4.23 6.00
N ASN A 8 -3.37 -5.50 5.71
CA ASN A 8 -4.73 -6.02 5.56
C ASN A 8 -5.22 -6.44 6.95
N PRO A 9 -6.19 -5.70 7.54
CA PRO A 9 -6.69 -6.03 8.87
C PRO A 9 -7.67 -7.21 8.87
N SER A 10 -8.11 -7.66 7.71
CA SER A 10 -9.01 -8.81 7.64
C SER A 10 -8.27 -10.09 7.99
N THR A 11 -8.97 -11.03 8.62
CA THR A 11 -8.43 -12.34 8.93
C THR A 11 -8.87 -13.39 7.93
N VAL A 12 -9.73 -13.04 6.98
CA VAL A 12 -10.35 -14.01 6.07
C VAL A 12 -10.32 -13.58 4.60
N GLU A 13 -10.10 -12.33 4.31
CA GLU A 13 -10.22 -11.82 2.94
C GLU A 13 -8.90 -11.24 2.42
N THR A 14 -8.59 -11.53 1.16
CA THR A 14 -7.51 -10.87 0.44
C THR A 14 -8.04 -9.54 -0.07
N ILE A 15 -7.30 -8.47 0.16
CA ILE A 15 -7.70 -7.12 -0.24
C ILE A 15 -6.75 -6.65 -1.33
N THR A 16 -7.32 -6.08 -2.40
CA THR A 16 -6.53 -5.44 -3.44
C THR A 16 -6.41 -3.97 -3.11
N PHE A 17 -5.18 -3.50 -2.93
CA PHE A 17 -4.89 -2.11 -2.62
C PHE A 17 -4.43 -1.40 -3.89
N SER A 18 -5.05 -0.27 -4.19
CA SER A 18 -4.71 0.55 -5.36
C SER A 18 -3.99 1.81 -4.93
N TYR A 19 -2.93 2.16 -5.65
CA TYR A 19 -2.14 3.34 -5.31
C TYR A 19 -1.48 3.90 -6.56
N THR A 20 -0.93 5.12 -6.43
CA THR A 20 -0.13 5.74 -7.49
C THR A 20 1.34 5.61 -7.09
N ASP A 21 2.14 5.02 -7.97
CA ASP A 21 3.55 4.80 -7.68
C ASP A 21 4.38 6.07 -7.89
N CYS A 22 5.70 5.93 -7.72
CA CYS A 22 6.61 7.05 -7.81
C CYS A 22 6.73 7.62 -9.22
N ASN A 23 6.25 6.90 -10.22
CA ASN A 23 6.26 7.32 -11.62
C ASN A 23 4.89 7.82 -12.09
N ASP A 24 3.99 8.13 -11.17
CA ASP A 24 2.63 8.59 -11.46
C ASP A 24 1.79 7.55 -12.20
N GLN A 25 2.11 6.27 -12.02
CA GLN A 25 1.35 5.20 -12.63
C GLN A 25 0.47 4.50 -11.61
N ALA A 26 -0.73 4.12 -12.03
CA ALA A 26 -1.64 3.38 -11.18
C ALA A 26 -1.14 1.96 -11.01
N GLN A 27 -1.05 1.50 -9.77
CA GLN A 27 -0.59 0.15 -9.43
C GLN A 27 -1.57 -0.50 -8.47
N THR A 28 -1.56 -1.82 -8.45
CA THR A 28 -2.35 -2.58 -7.48
C THR A 28 -1.50 -3.67 -6.88
N VAL A 29 -1.82 -4.01 -5.63
CA VAL A 29 -1.16 -5.11 -4.92
C VAL A 29 -2.21 -5.88 -4.15
N SER A 30 -2.11 -7.21 -4.17
CA SER A 30 -2.99 -8.07 -3.39
C SER A 30 -2.32 -8.37 -2.06
N ILE A 31 -3.05 -8.13 -0.98
CA ILE A 31 -2.55 -8.32 0.38
C ILE A 31 -3.35 -9.44 1.02
N PHE A 32 -2.67 -10.52 1.38
CA PHE A 32 -3.31 -11.67 2.02
C PHE A 32 -3.82 -11.28 3.42
N PRO A 33 -4.79 -12.04 3.96
CA PRO A 33 -5.29 -11.77 5.31
C PRO A 33 -4.16 -11.71 6.33
N THR A 34 -4.24 -10.74 7.22
CA THR A 34 -3.27 -10.51 8.31
C THR A 34 -1.84 -10.22 7.85
N SER A 35 -1.66 -9.92 6.57
CA SER A 35 -0.32 -9.66 6.01
C SER A 35 -0.07 -8.16 5.88
N VAL A 36 1.22 -7.83 5.81
CA VAL A 36 1.67 -6.45 5.62
C VAL A 36 2.61 -6.44 4.41
N VAL A 37 2.45 -5.44 3.56
CA VAL A 37 3.37 -5.22 2.44
C VAL A 37 3.97 -3.82 2.54
N ILE A 38 5.19 -3.68 2.03
CA ILE A 38 5.86 -2.38 1.96
C ILE A 38 5.85 -1.97 0.50
N VAL A 39 5.32 -0.78 0.22
CA VAL A 39 5.24 -0.27 -1.14
C VAL A 39 5.81 1.14 -1.20
N CYS A 40 6.44 1.45 -2.33
CA CYS A 40 6.85 2.82 -2.65
C CYS A 40 5.72 3.47 -3.40
N MET A 41 5.14 4.52 -2.84
CA MET A 41 4.02 5.18 -3.49
C MET A 41 4.07 6.68 -3.29
N LYS A 42 3.43 7.40 -4.19
CA LYS A 42 3.26 8.83 -4.15
C LYS A 42 1.95 9.20 -3.43
N SER A 43 0.89 8.48 -3.74
CA SER A 43 -0.43 8.72 -3.15
C SER A 43 -1.30 7.48 -3.34
N PHE A 44 -2.45 7.49 -2.68
CA PHE A 44 -3.42 6.43 -2.84
C PHE A 44 -4.82 6.99 -2.63
N THR A 45 -5.80 6.28 -3.19
CA THR A 45 -7.20 6.68 -3.09
C THR A 45 -7.80 6.22 -1.77
N LYS A 46 -8.50 7.10 -1.10
CA LYS A 46 -9.25 6.78 0.14
C LYS A 46 -10.74 6.80 -0.15
N PRO A 47 -11.55 6.04 0.60
CA PRO A 47 -11.16 5.07 1.61
C PRO A 47 -10.86 3.70 1.02
N GLN A 48 -9.95 2.97 1.65
CA GLN A 48 -9.70 1.57 1.34
C GLN A 48 -9.63 0.80 2.66
N PRO A 49 -10.06 -0.47 2.69
CA PRO A 49 -10.14 -1.23 3.94
C PRO A 49 -8.78 -1.76 4.39
N VAL A 50 -7.77 -0.92 4.41
CA VAL A 50 -6.42 -1.28 4.81
C VAL A 50 -5.87 -0.21 5.75
N ASN A 51 -4.87 -0.59 6.54
CA ASN A 51 -4.16 0.34 7.42
C ASN A 51 -2.86 0.74 6.74
N VAL A 52 -2.70 2.03 6.48
CA VAL A 52 -1.51 2.56 5.80
C VAL A 52 -0.74 3.41 6.79
N GLN A 53 0.56 3.14 6.92
CA GLN A 53 1.44 3.90 7.79
C GLN A 53 2.72 4.25 7.06
N PHE A 54 3.27 5.42 7.38
CA PHE A 54 4.57 5.82 6.87
C PHE A 54 5.63 4.84 7.39
N TYR A 55 6.49 4.36 6.51
CA TYR A 55 7.54 3.43 6.87
C TYR A 55 8.91 4.10 6.82
N SER A 56 9.31 4.59 5.66
CA SER A 56 10.58 5.30 5.53
C SER A 56 10.58 6.15 4.27
N CYS A 57 11.56 7.04 4.17
CA CYS A 57 11.76 7.84 2.97
C CYS A 57 12.86 7.21 2.09
N GLY A 58 12.95 5.90 2.09
CA GLY A 58 14.01 5.17 1.43
C GLY A 58 13.77 4.84 -0.04
N CYS A 59 12.62 5.21 -0.61
CA CYS A 59 12.37 4.95 -2.02
C CYS A 59 13.17 5.93 -2.87
N SER A 60 13.96 5.40 -3.76
CA SER A 60 14.52 6.22 -4.81
C SER A 60 13.56 6.19 -6.00
N SER A 61 13.12 7.34 -6.37
CA SER A 61 12.25 7.49 -7.52
C SER A 61 13.07 7.63 -8.79
#